data_a607958974dbbaecc3592061a0d746fc
#
_entry.id   a607958974dbbaecc3592061a0d746fc
#
_cell.length_a   1.000
_cell.length_b   1.000
_cell.length_c   1.000
_cell.angle_alpha   90.00
_cell.angle_beta   90.00
_cell.angle_gamma   90.00
#
_symmetry.space_group_name_H-M   'P 1'
#
loop_
_entity.id
_entity.type
_entity.pdbx_description
1 polymer ?
#
loop_
_entity_poly.entity_id
_entity_poly.type
_entity_poly.pdbx_seq_one_letter_code
_entity_poly.pdbx_strand_id
1 'polypeptide(L)'
;KLNELVGKRTTGLMNPKQAESISKKTKKEFPDGIPAFGTDALRFTFASLASLGRNINFDQKRCEGYRNFCNKLWNATRFVLMNCPGSDEDNGLAPCDNQCGPDGYLDFSPADRWIVSQLQRTEAEVAKGFQNYRFDNIASSIYQFVWDEYCDWYLELAKVQLQTGTPAQQRATRRTLLRVLETILRMAHPLIPFITETLWQTVGPKSGKELAKQAKQTIALQPYPVSQPEKIDEQSEAWVAQVKAIVDACRNLRGEMQVPPGQKVPLWIYGPDEFLQKATPYLLALAKLTEVKIYSDESALEKDAPGAPIALVGDIKLLLKIEVDVA
;
A
#
# COMPACT_ATOMS: atom_id res chain seq x y z
N LYS A 1 -27.99 13.81 -18.74
CA LYS A 1 -27.62 13.27 -17.40
C LYS A 1 -28.61 13.74 -16.32
N LEU A 2 -28.73 15.07 -16.02
CA LEU A 2 -29.63 15.57 -14.96
C LEU A 2 -31.10 15.23 -15.25
N ASN A 3 -31.61 15.51 -16.47
CA ASN A 3 -32.99 15.23 -16.83
C ASN A 3 -33.31 13.73 -16.80
N GLU A 4 -32.38 12.88 -17.18
CA GLU A 4 -32.48 11.42 -17.07
C GLU A 4 -32.55 10.97 -15.60
N LEU A 5 -31.71 11.54 -14.74
CA LEU A 5 -31.72 11.26 -13.31
C LEU A 5 -33.06 11.68 -12.67
N VAL A 6 -33.52 12.87 -13.00
CA VAL A 6 -34.84 13.35 -12.55
C VAL A 6 -35.96 12.41 -13.03
N GLY A 7 -35.94 12.03 -14.31
CA GLY A 7 -36.92 11.09 -14.86
C GLY A 7 -36.92 9.75 -14.11
N LYS A 8 -35.75 9.13 -13.90
CA LYS A 8 -35.61 7.86 -13.15
C LYS A 8 -36.12 7.96 -11.71
N ARG A 9 -35.93 9.12 -11.04
CA ARG A 9 -36.34 9.33 -9.65
C ARG A 9 -37.79 9.72 -9.50
N THR A 10 -38.47 10.11 -10.59
CA THR A 10 -39.88 10.55 -10.58
C THR A 10 -40.83 9.60 -11.29
N THR A 11 -40.34 8.55 -11.93
CA THR A 11 -41.13 7.50 -12.59
C THR A 11 -41.41 6.36 -11.60
N GLY A 12 -42.67 5.86 -11.63
CA GLY A 12 -43.08 4.71 -10.80
C GLY A 12 -43.22 5.03 -9.30
N LEU A 13 -43.45 6.29 -8.94
CA LEU A 13 -43.68 6.67 -7.55
C LEU A 13 -45.02 6.13 -7.02
N MET A 14 -45.02 5.60 -5.79
CA MET A 14 -46.25 5.22 -5.08
C MET A 14 -47.18 6.42 -4.85
N ASN A 15 -46.62 7.61 -4.66
CA ASN A 15 -47.35 8.87 -4.57
C ASN A 15 -46.89 9.86 -5.65
N PRO A 16 -47.63 10.00 -6.77
CA PRO A 16 -47.27 10.89 -7.88
C PRO A 16 -47.13 12.36 -7.47
N LYS A 17 -47.81 12.82 -6.41
CA LYS A 17 -47.75 14.21 -5.92
C LYS A 17 -46.35 14.59 -5.41
N GLN A 18 -45.50 13.62 -5.09
CA GLN A 18 -44.15 13.87 -4.65
C GLN A 18 -43.15 14.13 -5.80
N ALA A 19 -43.54 13.89 -7.06
CA ALA A 19 -42.66 14.03 -8.22
C ALA A 19 -42.00 15.42 -8.32
N GLU A 20 -42.77 16.48 -8.11
CA GLU A 20 -42.27 17.85 -8.17
C GLU A 20 -41.24 18.15 -7.06
N SER A 21 -41.50 17.74 -5.83
CA SER A 21 -40.61 17.89 -4.69
C SER A 21 -39.30 17.12 -4.90
N ILE A 22 -39.40 15.85 -5.37
CA ILE A 22 -38.26 15.00 -5.70
C ILE A 22 -37.46 15.62 -6.84
N SER A 23 -38.09 16.16 -7.87
CA SER A 23 -37.44 16.84 -8.99
C SER A 23 -36.65 18.06 -8.50
N LYS A 24 -37.25 18.94 -7.70
CA LYS A 24 -36.56 20.11 -7.12
C LYS A 24 -35.37 19.71 -6.25
N LYS A 25 -35.53 18.73 -5.38
CA LYS A 25 -34.46 18.20 -4.53
C LYS A 25 -33.34 17.59 -5.36
N THR A 26 -33.67 16.80 -6.39
CA THR A 26 -32.67 16.18 -7.27
C THR A 26 -31.86 17.22 -8.03
N LYS A 27 -32.48 18.26 -8.58
CA LYS A 27 -31.81 19.35 -9.28
C LYS A 27 -30.87 20.14 -8.36
N LYS A 28 -31.27 20.34 -7.10
CA LYS A 28 -30.44 21.00 -6.09
C LYS A 28 -29.25 20.15 -5.65
N GLU A 29 -29.47 18.85 -5.46
CA GLU A 29 -28.47 17.91 -4.96
C GLU A 29 -27.46 17.51 -6.03
N PHE A 30 -27.90 17.40 -7.30
CA PHE A 30 -27.10 16.94 -8.42
C PHE A 30 -27.26 17.86 -9.65
N PRO A 31 -26.78 19.11 -9.60
CA PRO A 31 -26.99 20.08 -10.68
C PRO A 31 -26.47 19.61 -12.05
N ASP A 32 -25.37 18.86 -12.05
CA ASP A 32 -24.73 18.31 -13.25
C ASP A 32 -25.02 16.81 -13.47
N GLY A 33 -25.91 16.23 -12.65
CA GLY A 33 -26.15 14.80 -12.57
C GLY A 33 -25.06 14.06 -11.79
N ILE A 34 -25.18 12.73 -11.70
CA ILE A 34 -24.20 11.88 -11.04
C ILE A 34 -23.09 11.50 -12.04
N PRO A 35 -21.81 11.80 -11.77
CA PRO A 35 -20.71 11.37 -12.63
C PRO A 35 -20.55 9.85 -12.61
N ALA A 36 -19.94 9.30 -13.65
CA ALA A 36 -19.60 7.88 -13.70
C ALA A 36 -18.29 7.62 -12.94
N PHE A 37 -18.35 6.72 -11.96
CA PHE A 37 -17.18 6.32 -11.16
C PHE A 37 -16.63 4.93 -11.55
N GLY A 38 -17.37 4.17 -12.34
CA GLY A 38 -17.05 2.78 -12.69
C GLY A 38 -17.74 1.76 -11.78
N THR A 39 -17.98 0.57 -12.33
CA THR A 39 -18.70 -0.50 -11.64
C THR A 39 -17.97 -1.00 -10.40
N ASP A 40 -16.64 -1.17 -10.48
CA ASP A 40 -15.84 -1.64 -9.36
C ASP A 40 -15.84 -0.65 -8.18
N ALA A 41 -15.73 0.66 -8.46
CA ALA A 41 -15.85 1.68 -7.43
C ALA A 41 -17.21 1.65 -6.71
N LEU A 42 -18.29 1.47 -7.47
CA LEU A 42 -19.64 1.34 -6.91
C LEU A 42 -19.79 0.07 -6.06
N ARG A 43 -19.29 -1.07 -6.55
CA ARG A 43 -19.33 -2.35 -5.82
C ARG A 43 -18.55 -2.26 -4.51
N PHE A 44 -17.34 -1.69 -4.56
CA PHE A 44 -16.52 -1.52 -3.36
C PHE A 44 -17.17 -0.56 -2.35
N THR A 45 -17.85 0.51 -2.84
CA THR A 45 -18.61 1.42 -1.99
C THR A 45 -19.72 0.68 -1.24
N PHE A 46 -20.52 -0.12 -1.94
CA PHE A 46 -21.57 -0.90 -1.28
C PHE A 46 -20.99 -1.90 -0.27
N ALA A 47 -19.94 -2.61 -0.61
CA ALA A 47 -19.27 -3.51 0.32
C ALA A 47 -18.82 -2.77 1.58
N SER A 48 -18.15 -1.61 1.43
CA SER A 48 -17.65 -0.81 2.55
C SER A 48 -18.74 -0.22 3.45
N LEU A 49 -19.97 -0.11 2.95
CA LEU A 49 -21.14 0.40 3.68
C LEU A 49 -22.05 -0.72 4.21
N ALA A 50 -21.81 -1.97 3.82
CA ALA A 50 -22.60 -3.13 4.19
C ALA A 50 -22.25 -3.62 5.60
N SER A 51 -22.59 -2.81 6.61
CA SER A 51 -22.58 -3.18 8.02
C SER A 51 -23.85 -3.96 8.39
N LEU A 52 -23.96 -4.44 9.62
CA LEU A 52 -25.11 -5.21 10.10
C LEU A 52 -26.44 -4.42 10.18
N GLY A 53 -26.50 -3.20 9.65
CA GLY A 53 -27.70 -2.36 9.58
C GLY A 53 -28.61 -2.69 8.40
N ARG A 54 -29.88 -2.22 8.48
CA ARG A 54 -30.90 -2.47 7.43
C ARG A 54 -30.75 -1.56 6.22
N ASN A 55 -30.21 -0.35 6.39
CA ASN A 55 -30.16 0.67 5.34
C ASN A 55 -28.73 1.10 5.06
N ILE A 56 -28.40 1.21 3.78
CA ILE A 56 -27.13 1.77 3.33
C ILE A 56 -27.39 3.20 2.87
N ASN A 57 -26.74 4.16 3.51
CA ASN A 57 -26.68 5.54 3.05
C ASN A 57 -25.56 5.67 2.02
N PHE A 58 -25.92 5.73 0.75
CA PHE A 58 -24.94 5.89 -0.33
C PHE A 58 -24.21 7.23 -0.21
N ASP A 59 -22.87 7.17 -0.25
CA ASP A 59 -21.99 8.33 -0.23
C ASP A 59 -21.22 8.42 -1.56
N GLN A 60 -21.53 9.45 -2.35
CA GLN A 60 -20.90 9.69 -3.64
C GLN A 60 -19.40 9.99 -3.51
N LYS A 61 -18.96 10.70 -2.44
CA LYS A 61 -17.54 11.00 -2.20
C LYS A 61 -16.75 9.74 -1.92
N ARG A 62 -17.34 8.78 -1.20
CA ARG A 62 -16.71 7.46 -1.01
C ARG A 62 -16.55 6.72 -2.33
N CYS A 63 -17.57 6.76 -3.20
CA CYS A 63 -17.48 6.14 -4.52
C CYS A 63 -16.35 6.75 -5.37
N GLU A 64 -16.17 8.05 -5.31
CA GLU A 64 -15.03 8.71 -5.93
C GLU A 64 -13.69 8.28 -5.32
N GLY A 65 -13.61 8.16 -3.99
CA GLY A 65 -12.45 7.64 -3.29
C GLY A 65 -12.07 6.22 -3.75
N TYR A 66 -13.05 5.34 -3.91
CA TYR A 66 -12.81 3.97 -4.39
C TYR A 66 -12.49 3.88 -5.89
N ARG A 67 -12.92 4.84 -6.71
CA ARG A 67 -12.38 5.01 -8.07
C ARG A 67 -10.87 5.31 -8.02
N ASN A 68 -10.46 6.20 -7.11
CA ASN A 68 -9.05 6.53 -6.92
C ASN A 68 -8.25 5.32 -6.38
N PHE A 69 -8.86 4.48 -5.54
CA PHE A 69 -8.28 3.21 -5.11
C PHE A 69 -8.03 2.27 -6.30
N CYS A 70 -9.00 2.09 -7.19
CA CYS A 70 -8.82 1.31 -8.41
C CYS A 70 -7.67 1.89 -9.28
N ASN A 71 -7.60 3.21 -9.43
CA ASN A 71 -6.52 3.86 -10.16
C ASN A 71 -5.14 3.64 -9.49
N LYS A 72 -5.09 3.66 -8.15
CA LYS A 72 -3.86 3.38 -7.40
C LYS A 72 -3.39 1.94 -7.61
N LEU A 73 -4.30 0.98 -7.55
CA LEU A 73 -4.01 -0.43 -7.83
C LEU A 73 -3.51 -0.64 -9.25
N TRP A 74 -4.12 0.02 -10.24
CA TRP A 74 -3.66 0.01 -11.63
C TRP A 74 -2.22 0.53 -11.75
N ASN A 75 -1.92 1.68 -11.14
CA ASN A 75 -0.58 2.27 -11.20
C ASN A 75 0.46 1.43 -10.45
N ALA A 76 0.10 0.85 -9.31
CA ALA A 76 0.94 -0.11 -8.59
C ALA A 76 1.28 -1.32 -9.47
N THR A 77 0.29 -1.88 -10.17
CA THR A 77 0.51 -2.98 -11.11
C THR A 77 1.45 -2.60 -12.23
N ARG A 78 1.28 -1.41 -12.83
CA ARG A 78 2.22 -0.91 -13.84
C ARG A 78 3.66 -0.81 -13.31
N PHE A 79 3.82 -0.29 -12.10
CA PHE A 79 5.13 -0.20 -11.44
C PHE A 79 5.76 -1.59 -11.30
N VAL A 80 5.02 -2.58 -10.78
CA VAL A 80 5.51 -3.95 -10.60
C VAL A 80 5.93 -4.55 -11.95
N LEU A 81 5.09 -4.45 -12.97
CA LEU A 81 5.38 -5.00 -14.29
C LEU A 81 6.61 -4.35 -14.96
N MET A 82 6.83 -3.05 -14.74
CA MET A 82 8.02 -2.35 -15.24
C MET A 82 9.31 -2.78 -14.53
N ASN A 83 9.23 -3.15 -13.26
CA ASN A 83 10.39 -3.57 -12.45
C ASN A 83 10.63 -5.08 -12.48
N CYS A 84 9.72 -5.85 -13.07
CA CYS A 84 9.82 -7.30 -13.25
C CYS A 84 9.74 -7.69 -14.75
N PRO A 85 10.61 -7.15 -15.62
CA PRO A 85 10.52 -7.37 -17.06
C PRO A 85 11.11 -8.70 -17.53
N GLY A 86 11.99 -9.29 -16.72
CA GLY A 86 12.81 -10.44 -17.10
C GLY A 86 12.10 -11.79 -17.08
N SER A 87 12.91 -12.84 -17.20
CA SER A 87 12.51 -14.24 -17.07
C SER A 87 12.06 -14.58 -15.65
N ASP A 88 11.54 -15.79 -15.46
CA ASP A 88 11.22 -16.33 -14.11
C ASP A 88 12.47 -16.33 -13.22
N GLU A 89 13.65 -16.63 -13.78
CA GLU A 89 14.92 -16.60 -13.06
C GLU A 89 15.29 -15.19 -12.59
N ASP A 90 15.22 -14.19 -13.47
CA ASP A 90 15.53 -12.79 -13.15
C ASP A 90 14.56 -12.21 -12.12
N ASN A 91 13.32 -12.68 -12.11
CA ASN A 91 12.28 -12.27 -11.18
C ASN A 91 12.24 -13.13 -9.90
N GLY A 92 13.22 -14.00 -9.69
CA GLY A 92 13.30 -14.83 -8.52
C GLY A 92 12.25 -15.94 -8.44
N LEU A 93 11.64 -16.32 -9.56
CA LEU A 93 10.52 -17.27 -9.64
C LEU A 93 10.95 -18.69 -10.03
N ALA A 94 12.21 -18.88 -10.44
CA ALA A 94 12.75 -20.20 -10.67
C ALA A 94 12.69 -21.04 -9.39
N PRO A 95 12.63 -22.38 -9.50
CA PRO A 95 12.73 -23.28 -8.37
C PRO A 95 13.98 -22.97 -7.54
N CYS A 96 13.81 -22.88 -6.23
CA CYS A 96 14.90 -22.58 -5.31
C CYS A 96 15.04 -23.76 -4.35
N ASP A 97 16.03 -24.59 -4.58
CA ASP A 97 16.34 -25.76 -3.75
C ASP A 97 17.10 -25.32 -2.48
N ASN A 98 16.38 -24.64 -1.56
CA ASN A 98 16.87 -24.16 -0.25
C ASN A 98 18.04 -23.15 -0.28
N GLN A 99 18.32 -22.54 -1.43
CA GLN A 99 19.36 -21.52 -1.56
C GLN A 99 18.81 -20.11 -1.26
N CYS A 100 18.29 -19.92 -0.03
CA CYS A 100 17.84 -18.63 0.44
C CYS A 100 18.85 -18.06 1.44
N GLY A 101 19.23 -16.77 1.26
CA GLY A 101 20.19 -16.07 2.11
C GLY A 101 21.17 -15.22 1.32
N PRO A 102 22.11 -14.56 1.99
CA PRO A 102 23.01 -13.57 1.35
C PRO A 102 23.80 -14.09 0.16
N ASP A 103 24.25 -15.34 0.21
CA ASP A 103 25.04 -15.99 -0.86
C ASP A 103 24.21 -16.91 -1.75
N GLY A 104 22.89 -16.87 -1.59
CA GLY A 104 21.96 -17.75 -2.30
C GLY A 104 21.29 -17.11 -3.52
N TYR A 105 20.31 -17.83 -4.05
CA TYR A 105 19.49 -17.34 -5.18
C TYR A 105 18.55 -16.22 -4.75
N LEU A 106 17.97 -16.29 -3.55
CA LEU A 106 17.06 -15.31 -2.97
C LEU A 106 17.55 -14.85 -1.59
N ASP A 107 17.61 -13.56 -1.37
CA ASP A 107 17.86 -12.95 -0.06
C ASP A 107 16.75 -11.95 0.26
N PHE A 108 15.76 -12.43 1.05
CA PHE A 108 14.61 -11.62 1.44
C PHE A 108 14.98 -10.63 2.53
N SER A 109 14.73 -9.36 2.28
CA SER A 109 14.92 -8.30 3.26
C SER A 109 13.86 -8.31 4.36
N PRO A 110 14.07 -7.56 5.45
CA PRO A 110 13.02 -7.31 6.43
C PRO A 110 11.77 -6.67 5.81
N ALA A 111 11.90 -5.82 4.79
CA ALA A 111 10.76 -5.22 4.11
C ALA A 111 9.95 -6.25 3.31
N ASP A 112 10.61 -7.20 2.63
CA ASP A 112 9.95 -8.28 1.90
C ASP A 112 9.19 -9.22 2.85
N ARG A 113 9.81 -9.58 3.98
CA ARG A 113 9.18 -10.44 5.00
C ARG A 113 8.02 -9.73 5.68
N TRP A 114 8.19 -8.44 5.99
CA TRP A 114 7.14 -7.62 6.58
C TRP A 114 5.89 -7.57 5.72
N ILE A 115 6.00 -7.26 4.41
CA ILE A 115 4.81 -7.17 3.57
C ILE A 115 4.10 -8.51 3.39
N VAL A 116 4.85 -9.62 3.37
CA VAL A 116 4.29 -10.98 3.38
C VAL A 116 3.59 -11.25 4.72
N SER A 117 4.16 -10.84 5.85
CA SER A 117 3.57 -10.96 7.19
C SER A 117 2.25 -10.17 7.27
N GLN A 118 2.23 -8.91 6.83
CA GLN A 118 1.01 -8.09 6.78
C GLN A 118 -0.06 -8.69 5.85
N LEU A 119 0.36 -9.30 4.74
CA LEU A 119 -0.56 -10.02 3.85
C LEU A 119 -1.24 -11.18 4.58
N GLN A 120 -0.49 -11.98 5.35
CA GLN A 120 -1.07 -13.12 6.11
C GLN A 120 -2.10 -12.65 7.14
N ARG A 121 -1.82 -11.57 7.84
CA ARG A 121 -2.77 -10.95 8.78
C ARG A 121 -4.02 -10.45 8.07
N THR A 122 -3.85 -9.82 6.91
CA THR A 122 -4.97 -9.32 6.10
C THR A 122 -5.84 -10.46 5.56
N GLU A 123 -5.23 -11.54 5.05
CA GLU A 123 -5.94 -12.74 4.58
C GLU A 123 -6.80 -13.36 5.70
N ALA A 124 -6.27 -13.43 6.92
CA ALA A 124 -7.00 -13.94 8.09
C ALA A 124 -8.22 -13.05 8.43
N GLU A 125 -8.04 -11.72 8.46
CA GLU A 125 -9.14 -10.79 8.74
C GLU A 125 -10.20 -10.78 7.64
N VAL A 126 -9.81 -10.90 6.38
CA VAL A 126 -10.73 -11.02 5.24
C VAL A 126 -11.53 -12.32 5.33
N ALA A 127 -10.89 -13.45 5.63
CA ALA A 127 -11.56 -14.74 5.83
C ALA A 127 -12.60 -14.66 6.96
N LYS A 128 -12.23 -14.06 8.10
CA LYS A 128 -13.13 -13.82 9.24
C LYS A 128 -14.29 -12.89 8.84
N GLY A 129 -14.01 -11.87 8.02
CA GLY A 129 -15.04 -10.97 7.49
C GLY A 129 -16.08 -11.72 6.66
N PHE A 130 -15.69 -12.63 5.77
CA PHE A 130 -16.60 -13.47 4.99
C PHE A 130 -17.41 -14.42 5.88
N GLN A 131 -16.79 -15.07 6.85
CA GLN A 131 -17.48 -15.95 7.81
C GLN A 131 -18.59 -15.23 8.59
N ASN A 132 -18.38 -13.95 8.91
CA ASN A 132 -19.29 -13.14 9.71
C ASN A 132 -20.18 -12.20 8.87
N TYR A 133 -20.14 -12.30 7.54
CA TYR A 133 -20.87 -11.42 6.60
C TYR A 133 -20.58 -9.92 6.82
N ARG A 134 -19.36 -9.58 7.30
CA ARG A 134 -18.89 -8.23 7.56
C ARG A 134 -18.12 -7.69 6.35
N PHE A 135 -18.87 -7.39 5.27
CA PHE A 135 -18.26 -6.87 4.04
C PHE A 135 -17.59 -5.52 4.21
N ASP A 136 -18.05 -4.71 5.15
CA ASP A 136 -17.43 -3.46 5.58
C ASP A 136 -16.00 -3.69 6.10
N ASN A 137 -15.80 -4.68 6.96
CA ASN A 137 -14.48 -5.06 7.48
C ASN A 137 -13.58 -5.61 6.36
N ILE A 138 -14.13 -6.46 5.47
CA ILE A 138 -13.38 -6.99 4.31
C ILE A 138 -12.86 -5.83 3.45
N ALA A 139 -13.75 -4.91 3.07
CA ALA A 139 -13.37 -3.76 2.25
C ALA A 139 -12.33 -2.87 2.94
N SER A 140 -12.48 -2.62 4.25
CA SER A 140 -11.52 -1.84 5.04
C SER A 140 -10.16 -2.51 5.11
N SER A 141 -10.09 -3.81 5.40
CA SER A 141 -8.82 -4.56 5.50
C SER A 141 -8.08 -4.59 4.16
N ILE A 142 -8.79 -4.85 3.06
CA ILE A 142 -8.19 -4.82 1.71
C ILE A 142 -7.71 -3.40 1.37
N TYR A 143 -8.52 -2.38 1.65
CA TYR A 143 -8.15 -1.00 1.36
C TYR A 143 -6.89 -0.59 2.11
N GLN A 144 -6.84 -0.79 3.42
CA GLN A 144 -5.69 -0.44 4.26
C GLN A 144 -4.42 -1.18 3.81
N PHE A 145 -4.51 -2.48 3.61
CA PHE A 145 -3.36 -3.26 3.16
C PHE A 145 -2.83 -2.78 1.80
N VAL A 146 -3.72 -2.58 0.82
CA VAL A 146 -3.30 -2.18 -0.53
C VAL A 146 -2.83 -0.73 -0.57
N TRP A 147 -3.57 0.17 0.06
CA TRP A 147 -3.27 1.60 -0.01
C TRP A 147 -2.09 1.96 0.87
N ASP A 148 -2.18 1.67 2.17
CA ASP A 148 -1.21 2.14 3.15
C ASP A 148 0.05 1.27 3.18
N GLU A 149 -0.10 -0.08 3.28
CA GLU A 149 1.05 -0.95 3.47
C GLU A 149 1.76 -1.27 2.15
N TYR A 150 1.01 -1.73 1.13
CA TYR A 150 1.62 -2.13 -0.14
C TYR A 150 2.05 -0.92 -0.96
N CYS A 151 1.13 0.02 -1.27
CA CYS A 151 1.44 1.13 -2.17
C CYS A 151 2.25 2.25 -1.54
N ASP A 152 1.91 2.70 -0.31
CA ASP A 152 2.57 3.86 0.28
C ASP A 152 3.91 3.52 0.93
N TRP A 153 4.07 2.29 1.42
CA TRP A 153 5.31 1.88 2.07
C TRP A 153 6.09 0.84 1.30
N TYR A 154 5.50 -0.34 1.01
CA TYR A 154 6.30 -1.44 0.44
C TYR A 154 6.88 -1.10 -0.93
N LEU A 155 6.10 -0.47 -1.83
CA LEU A 155 6.63 -0.09 -3.14
C LEU A 155 7.79 0.91 -3.02
N GLU A 156 7.76 1.81 -2.05
CA GLU A 156 8.85 2.76 -1.83
C GLU A 156 10.10 2.08 -1.26
N LEU A 157 9.93 1.15 -0.30
CA LEU A 157 11.03 0.32 0.22
C LEU A 157 11.63 -0.58 -0.88
N ALA A 158 10.78 -1.18 -1.71
CA ALA A 158 11.20 -2.02 -2.82
C ALA A 158 12.03 -1.26 -3.87
N LYS A 159 11.73 0.02 -4.14
CA LYS A 159 12.55 0.87 -5.03
C LYS A 159 13.99 0.95 -4.55
N VAL A 160 14.19 1.15 -3.26
CA VAL A 160 15.53 1.21 -2.67
C VAL A 160 16.28 -0.09 -2.90
N GLN A 161 15.66 -1.22 -2.62
CA GLN A 161 16.28 -2.53 -2.79
C GLN A 161 16.57 -2.86 -4.25
N LEU A 162 15.68 -2.52 -5.16
CA LEU A 162 15.90 -2.74 -6.59
C LEU A 162 17.06 -1.88 -7.14
N GLN A 163 17.37 -0.75 -6.49
CA GLN A 163 18.46 0.15 -6.88
C GLN A 163 19.79 -0.17 -6.20
N THR A 164 19.76 -0.56 -4.93
CA THR A 164 20.97 -0.66 -4.09
C THR A 164 21.28 -2.08 -3.61
N GLY A 165 20.31 -3.00 -3.72
CA GLY A 165 20.45 -4.37 -3.24
C GLY A 165 21.34 -5.24 -4.11
N THR A 166 21.84 -6.33 -3.53
CA THR A 166 22.54 -7.39 -4.26
C THR A 166 21.63 -8.06 -5.31
N PRO A 167 22.17 -8.78 -6.30
CA PRO A 167 21.33 -9.52 -7.25
C PRO A 167 20.34 -10.49 -6.58
N ALA A 168 20.73 -11.13 -5.47
CA ALA A 168 19.86 -12.02 -4.70
C ALA A 168 18.70 -11.26 -4.03
N GLN A 169 18.99 -10.09 -3.46
CA GLN A 169 17.98 -9.21 -2.86
C GLN A 169 17.02 -8.65 -3.92
N GLN A 170 17.53 -8.21 -5.05
CA GLN A 170 16.70 -7.73 -6.15
C GLN A 170 15.75 -8.81 -6.68
N ARG A 171 16.21 -10.06 -6.82
CA ARG A 171 15.35 -11.20 -7.21
C ARG A 171 14.29 -11.49 -6.16
N ALA A 172 14.65 -11.50 -4.88
CA ALA A 172 13.72 -11.70 -3.78
C ALA A 172 12.63 -10.62 -3.75
N THR A 173 13.01 -9.36 -3.94
CA THR A 173 12.07 -8.23 -4.01
C THR A 173 11.13 -8.33 -5.22
N ARG A 174 11.64 -8.67 -6.42
CA ARG A 174 10.78 -8.88 -7.60
C ARG A 174 9.80 -10.02 -7.40
N ARG A 175 10.24 -11.14 -6.82
CA ARG A 175 9.37 -12.26 -6.45
C ARG A 175 8.26 -11.83 -5.49
N THR A 176 8.61 -11.05 -4.47
CA THR A 176 7.66 -10.55 -3.48
C THR A 176 6.67 -9.58 -4.09
N LEU A 177 7.13 -8.62 -4.90
CA LEU A 177 6.27 -7.70 -5.65
C LEU A 177 5.22 -8.43 -6.47
N LEU A 178 5.63 -9.43 -7.27
CA LEU A 178 4.72 -10.19 -8.14
C LEU A 178 3.74 -11.05 -7.35
N ARG A 179 4.23 -11.80 -6.35
CA ARG A 179 3.39 -12.73 -5.60
C ARG A 179 2.40 -12.06 -4.66
N VAL A 180 2.82 -10.97 -4.00
CA VAL A 180 1.91 -10.19 -3.15
C VAL A 180 0.84 -9.52 -4.01
N LEU A 181 1.21 -8.91 -5.14
CA LEU A 181 0.25 -8.31 -6.05
C LEU A 181 -0.76 -9.33 -6.60
N GLU A 182 -0.30 -10.49 -7.06
CA GLU A 182 -1.17 -11.56 -7.54
C GLU A 182 -2.17 -11.99 -6.48
N THR A 183 -1.72 -12.11 -5.23
CA THR A 183 -2.59 -12.45 -4.10
C THR A 183 -3.59 -11.34 -3.79
N ILE A 184 -3.18 -10.07 -3.83
CA ILE A 184 -4.09 -8.91 -3.70
C ILE A 184 -5.22 -8.99 -4.74
N LEU A 185 -4.88 -9.27 -5.99
CA LEU A 185 -5.87 -9.33 -7.06
C LEU A 185 -6.91 -10.44 -6.81
N ARG A 186 -6.48 -11.64 -6.38
CA ARG A 186 -7.40 -12.73 -6.02
C ARG A 186 -8.23 -12.37 -4.79
N MET A 187 -7.62 -11.79 -3.77
CA MET A 187 -8.30 -11.42 -2.53
C MET A 187 -9.39 -10.35 -2.77
N ALA A 188 -9.12 -9.37 -3.62
CA ALA A 188 -10.03 -8.28 -3.93
C ALA A 188 -11.08 -8.64 -5.01
N HIS A 189 -10.89 -9.72 -5.75
CA HIS A 189 -11.74 -10.08 -6.90
C HIS A 189 -13.23 -10.17 -6.60
N PRO A 190 -13.70 -10.73 -5.47
CA PRO A 190 -15.13 -10.77 -5.16
C PRO A 190 -15.77 -9.38 -5.06
N LEU A 191 -15.00 -8.34 -4.69
CA LEU A 191 -15.49 -6.97 -4.53
C LEU A 191 -15.38 -6.16 -5.83
N ILE A 192 -14.23 -6.25 -6.50
CA ILE A 192 -13.86 -5.44 -7.69
C ILE A 192 -13.42 -6.33 -8.86
N PRO A 193 -14.36 -7.14 -9.43
CA PRO A 193 -14.02 -8.21 -10.36
C PRO A 193 -13.45 -7.73 -11.70
N PHE A 194 -13.83 -6.56 -12.19
CA PHE A 194 -13.45 -6.14 -13.55
C PHE A 194 -11.99 -5.71 -13.62
N ILE A 195 -11.54 -4.84 -12.71
CA ILE A 195 -10.14 -4.41 -12.69
C ILE A 195 -9.21 -5.55 -12.30
N THR A 196 -9.58 -6.37 -11.32
CA THR A 196 -8.74 -7.48 -10.88
C THR A 196 -8.57 -8.55 -11.94
N GLU A 197 -9.62 -8.90 -12.69
CA GLU A 197 -9.51 -9.79 -13.84
C GLU A 197 -8.57 -9.21 -14.89
N THR A 198 -8.78 -7.94 -15.27
CA THR A 198 -7.97 -7.27 -16.29
C THR A 198 -6.48 -7.27 -15.94
N LEU A 199 -6.15 -6.94 -14.70
CA LEU A 199 -4.76 -6.89 -14.23
C LEU A 199 -4.17 -8.29 -14.08
N TRP A 200 -4.96 -9.24 -13.58
CA TRP A 200 -4.50 -10.59 -13.33
C TRP A 200 -4.15 -11.35 -14.61
N GLN A 201 -4.81 -11.07 -15.73
CA GLN A 201 -4.45 -11.67 -17.03
C GLN A 201 -2.99 -11.42 -17.42
N THR A 202 -2.39 -10.35 -16.91
CA THR A 202 -0.96 -10.06 -17.11
C THR A 202 -0.08 -10.49 -15.93
N VAL A 203 -0.53 -10.22 -14.71
CA VAL A 203 0.25 -10.49 -13.48
C VAL A 203 0.28 -11.98 -13.15
N GLY A 204 -0.84 -12.68 -13.29
CA GLY A 204 -0.97 -14.09 -12.95
C GLY A 204 0.08 -14.98 -13.63
N PRO A 205 0.20 -14.96 -14.96
CA PRO A 205 1.23 -15.73 -15.67
C PRO A 205 2.66 -15.38 -15.25
N LYS A 206 2.90 -14.11 -14.89
CA LYS A 206 4.22 -13.62 -14.46
C LYS A 206 4.53 -13.90 -12.98
N SER A 207 3.57 -14.35 -12.18
CA SER A 207 3.78 -14.60 -10.75
C SER A 207 4.43 -15.95 -10.41
N GLY A 208 4.74 -16.76 -11.42
CA GLY A 208 5.33 -18.08 -11.27
C GLY A 208 4.36 -19.16 -10.76
N LYS A 209 3.04 -18.93 -10.89
CA LYS A 209 2.02 -19.92 -10.53
C LYS A 209 1.58 -20.69 -11.78
N GLU A 210 1.75 -22.01 -11.75
CA GLU A 210 1.43 -22.90 -12.88
C GLU A 210 -0.02 -22.77 -13.35
N LEU A 211 -0.97 -22.70 -12.42
CA LEU A 211 -2.39 -22.53 -12.74
C LEU A 211 -2.68 -21.23 -13.50
N ALA A 212 -1.94 -20.17 -13.21
CA ALA A 212 -2.08 -18.89 -13.89
C ALA A 212 -1.45 -18.89 -15.29
N LYS A 213 -0.56 -19.83 -15.59
CA LYS A 213 0.09 -19.99 -16.91
C LYS A 213 -0.76 -20.76 -17.92
N GLN A 214 -1.85 -21.42 -17.49
CA GLN A 214 -2.71 -22.17 -18.39
C GLN A 214 -3.53 -21.23 -19.29
N ALA A 215 -3.68 -21.60 -20.54
CA ALA A 215 -4.45 -20.80 -21.50
C ALA A 215 -5.92 -20.65 -21.10
N LYS A 216 -6.48 -19.45 -21.29
CA LYS A 216 -7.90 -19.12 -21.01
C LYS A 216 -8.33 -19.27 -19.55
N GLN A 217 -7.41 -19.23 -18.61
CA GLN A 217 -7.77 -19.18 -17.21
C GLN A 217 -8.32 -17.81 -16.83
N THR A 218 -9.25 -17.81 -15.90
CA THR A 218 -9.76 -16.59 -15.25
C THR A 218 -9.40 -16.60 -13.77
N ILE A 219 -9.20 -15.43 -13.19
CA ILE A 219 -8.93 -15.27 -11.76
C ILE A 219 -10.06 -15.87 -10.91
N ALA A 220 -11.30 -15.85 -11.42
CA ALA A 220 -12.47 -16.41 -10.71
C ALA A 220 -12.36 -17.91 -10.43
N LEU A 221 -11.56 -18.65 -11.21
CA LEU A 221 -11.33 -20.08 -11.02
C LEU A 221 -10.09 -20.39 -10.18
N GLN A 222 -9.34 -19.37 -9.76
CA GLN A 222 -8.16 -19.57 -8.94
C GLN A 222 -8.54 -19.80 -7.48
N PRO A 223 -7.76 -20.59 -6.73
CA PRO A 223 -7.99 -20.79 -5.30
C PRO A 223 -8.00 -19.45 -4.57
N TYR A 224 -8.99 -19.24 -3.71
CA TYR A 224 -9.01 -18.02 -2.89
C TYR A 224 -7.82 -18.02 -1.92
N PRO A 225 -7.20 -16.85 -1.62
CA PRO A 225 -6.07 -16.78 -0.71
C PRO A 225 -6.43 -17.30 0.68
N VAL A 226 -5.51 -18.04 1.26
CA VAL A 226 -5.64 -18.57 2.63
C VAL A 226 -4.40 -18.18 3.41
N SER A 227 -4.61 -17.58 4.58
CA SER A 227 -3.54 -17.16 5.48
C SER A 227 -2.66 -18.35 5.89
N GLN A 228 -1.36 -18.13 5.90
CA GLN A 228 -0.30 -19.04 6.32
C GLN A 228 0.43 -18.41 7.51
N PRO A 229 -0.07 -18.63 8.76
CA PRO A 229 0.46 -17.95 9.95
C PRO A 229 1.95 -18.16 10.18
N GLU A 230 2.52 -19.25 9.68
CA GLU A 230 3.96 -19.55 9.76
C GLU A 230 4.84 -18.57 8.97
N LYS A 231 4.24 -17.74 8.12
CA LYS A 231 4.93 -16.65 7.39
C LYS A 231 4.84 -15.29 8.08
N ILE A 232 4.20 -15.24 9.24
CA ILE A 232 4.19 -14.04 10.06
C ILE A 232 5.57 -13.88 10.70
N ASP A 233 6.20 -12.73 10.47
CA ASP A 233 7.53 -12.37 10.95
C ASP A 233 7.45 -11.09 11.79
N GLU A 234 7.21 -11.26 13.10
CA GLU A 234 7.08 -10.14 14.03
C GLU A 234 8.36 -9.31 14.15
N GLN A 235 9.53 -9.92 13.95
CA GLN A 235 10.81 -9.20 13.98
C GLN A 235 10.91 -8.23 12.79
N SER A 236 10.52 -8.67 11.60
CA SER A 236 10.46 -7.81 10.42
C SER A 236 9.38 -6.75 10.54
N GLU A 237 8.24 -7.05 11.18
CA GLU A 237 7.20 -6.07 11.47
C GLU A 237 7.73 -4.96 12.40
N ALA A 238 8.42 -5.33 13.48
CA ALA A 238 9.02 -4.37 14.40
C ALA A 238 10.09 -3.51 13.71
N TRP A 239 10.94 -4.13 12.87
CA TRP A 239 11.96 -3.43 12.11
C TRP A 239 11.37 -2.37 11.18
N VAL A 240 10.35 -2.71 10.40
CA VAL A 240 9.70 -1.75 9.49
C VAL A 240 8.95 -0.68 10.27
N ALA A 241 8.29 -1.03 11.38
CA ALA A 241 7.61 -0.05 12.23
C ALA A 241 8.60 1.01 12.76
N GLN A 242 9.81 0.60 13.15
CA GLN A 242 10.87 1.51 13.59
C GLN A 242 11.37 2.40 12.45
N VAL A 243 11.58 1.85 11.25
CA VAL A 243 11.95 2.64 10.05
C VAL A 243 10.87 3.67 9.72
N LYS A 244 9.59 3.27 9.73
CA LYS A 244 8.46 4.19 9.51
C LYS A 244 8.46 5.33 10.52
N ALA A 245 8.63 5.02 11.81
CA ALA A 245 8.65 6.01 12.88
C ALA A 245 9.79 7.04 12.71
N ILE A 246 10.99 6.59 12.32
CA ILE A 246 12.11 7.50 12.05
C ILE A 246 11.83 8.38 10.83
N VAL A 247 11.31 7.81 9.74
CA VAL A 247 10.96 8.58 8.54
C VAL A 247 9.89 9.64 8.86
N ASP A 248 8.89 9.30 9.66
CA ASP A 248 7.83 10.23 10.04
C ASP A 248 8.36 11.31 11.01
N ALA A 249 9.25 10.97 11.94
CA ALA A 249 9.94 11.94 12.78
C ALA A 249 10.77 12.93 11.93
N CYS A 250 11.51 12.44 10.92
CA CYS A 250 12.23 13.31 9.99
C CYS A 250 11.28 14.23 9.19
N ARG A 251 10.13 13.70 8.74
CA ARG A 251 9.12 14.49 8.02
C ARG A 251 8.53 15.58 8.89
N ASN A 252 8.24 15.28 10.16
CA ASN A 252 7.73 16.24 11.13
C ASN A 252 8.74 17.36 11.40
N LEU A 253 10.01 16.99 11.69
CA LEU A 253 11.09 18.00 11.85
C LEU A 253 11.26 18.88 10.61
N ARG A 254 11.20 18.30 9.41
CA ARG A 254 11.24 19.08 8.16
C ARG A 254 10.08 20.08 8.06
N GLY A 255 8.87 19.67 8.50
CA GLY A 255 7.70 20.54 8.55
C GLY A 255 7.85 21.68 9.55
N GLU A 256 8.29 21.36 10.78
CA GLU A 256 8.53 22.34 11.85
C GLU A 256 9.61 23.37 11.47
N MET A 257 10.68 22.91 10.81
CA MET A 257 11.79 23.74 10.35
C MET A 257 11.54 24.38 8.98
N GLN A 258 10.35 24.21 8.41
CA GLN A 258 9.94 24.75 7.10
C GLN A 258 10.89 24.42 5.94
N VAL A 259 11.49 23.22 5.96
CA VAL A 259 12.39 22.76 4.90
C VAL A 259 11.62 22.54 3.60
N PRO A 260 12.02 23.16 2.49
CA PRO A 260 11.35 22.99 1.21
C PRO A 260 11.22 21.50 0.82
N PRO A 261 10.09 21.07 0.23
CA PRO A 261 9.84 19.65 -0.08
C PRO A 261 10.88 18.98 -0.99
N GLY A 262 11.58 19.74 -1.82
CA GLY A 262 12.63 19.25 -2.73
C GLY A 262 14.04 19.25 -2.13
N GLN A 263 14.27 19.95 -1.02
CA GLN A 263 15.58 20.07 -0.41
C GLN A 263 15.94 18.80 0.35
N LYS A 264 17.14 18.29 0.11
CA LYS A 264 17.74 17.21 0.92
C LYS A 264 18.56 17.80 2.06
N VAL A 265 18.53 17.16 3.22
CA VAL A 265 19.26 17.60 4.44
C VAL A 265 19.98 16.43 5.09
N PRO A 266 21.10 16.66 5.82
CA PRO A 266 21.77 15.62 6.60
C PRO A 266 20.91 15.19 7.81
N LEU A 267 20.93 13.89 8.10
CA LEU A 267 20.40 13.31 9.33
C LEU A 267 21.55 12.87 10.24
N TRP A 268 21.52 13.32 11.47
CA TRP A 268 22.39 12.88 12.54
C TRP A 268 21.57 12.07 13.54
N ILE A 269 22.03 10.86 13.85
CA ILE A 269 21.22 9.89 14.58
C ILE A 269 22.07 9.07 15.54
N TYR A 270 21.54 8.86 16.74
CA TYR A 270 22.08 7.97 17.76
C TYR A 270 21.07 6.85 18.04
N GLY A 271 21.56 5.62 18.13
CA GLY A 271 20.74 4.42 18.40
C GLY A 271 21.48 3.13 18.09
N PRO A 272 20.79 1.98 18.04
CA PRO A 272 21.40 0.68 17.77
C PRO A 272 22.08 0.64 16.40
N ASP A 273 23.41 0.48 16.38
CA ASP A 273 24.23 0.63 15.19
C ASP A 273 23.85 -0.35 14.07
N GLU A 274 23.67 -1.64 14.39
CA GLU A 274 23.30 -2.66 13.40
C GLU A 274 21.95 -2.33 12.70
N PHE A 275 20.98 -1.87 13.47
CA PHE A 275 19.68 -1.46 12.93
C PHE A 275 19.85 -0.24 12.00
N LEU A 276 20.57 0.79 12.46
CA LEU A 276 20.75 2.04 11.75
C LEU A 276 21.54 1.85 10.45
N GLN A 277 22.56 1.01 10.45
CA GLN A 277 23.30 0.67 9.24
C GLN A 277 22.40 0.02 8.18
N LYS A 278 21.57 -0.96 8.58
CA LYS A 278 20.63 -1.63 7.68
C LYS A 278 19.49 -0.69 7.22
N ALA A 279 19.07 0.24 8.06
CA ALA A 279 17.99 1.20 7.75
C ALA A 279 18.48 2.37 6.87
N THR A 280 19.77 2.72 6.90
CA THR A 280 20.34 3.90 6.23
C THR A 280 19.92 4.07 4.76
N PRO A 281 19.97 3.06 3.87
CA PRO A 281 19.54 3.24 2.48
C PRO A 281 18.08 3.68 2.35
N TYR A 282 17.20 3.15 3.21
CA TYR A 282 15.79 3.49 3.23
C TYR A 282 15.55 4.90 3.79
N LEU A 283 16.27 5.26 4.86
CA LEU A 283 16.18 6.61 5.45
C LEU A 283 16.63 7.67 4.45
N LEU A 284 17.74 7.46 3.74
CA LEU A 284 18.25 8.35 2.69
C LEU A 284 17.18 8.64 1.63
N ALA A 285 16.51 7.59 1.15
CA ALA A 285 15.51 7.70 0.10
C ALA A 285 14.19 8.31 0.60
N LEU A 286 13.62 7.77 1.69
CA LEU A 286 12.27 8.07 2.13
C LEU A 286 12.15 9.39 2.91
N ALA A 287 13.19 9.79 3.64
CA ALA A 287 13.24 11.06 4.35
C ALA A 287 13.93 12.19 3.56
N LYS A 288 14.35 11.91 2.31
CA LYS A 288 15.03 12.87 1.43
C LYS A 288 16.29 13.45 2.08
N LEU A 289 17.21 12.57 2.44
CA LEU A 289 18.44 12.94 3.12
C LEU A 289 19.62 13.02 2.15
N THR A 290 20.62 13.84 2.49
CA THR A 290 21.93 13.86 1.81
C THR A 290 22.87 12.80 2.36
N GLU A 291 22.83 12.62 3.69
CA GLU A 291 23.63 11.64 4.42
C GLU A 291 22.94 11.24 5.73
N VAL A 292 23.35 10.10 6.29
CA VAL A 292 22.99 9.65 7.64
C VAL A 292 24.29 9.45 8.42
N LYS A 293 24.52 10.30 9.44
CA LYS A 293 25.66 10.19 10.35
C LYS A 293 25.21 9.50 11.63
N ILE A 294 25.71 8.29 11.84
CA ILE A 294 25.41 7.49 13.04
C ILE A 294 26.43 7.82 14.12
N TYR A 295 25.94 8.13 15.31
CA TYR A 295 26.76 8.41 16.49
C TYR A 295 26.75 7.21 17.44
N SER A 296 27.91 6.87 17.97
CA SER A 296 28.09 5.82 18.99
C SER A 296 27.77 6.29 20.41
N ASP A 297 27.71 7.62 20.63
CA ASP A 297 27.48 8.26 21.91
C ASP A 297 26.50 9.43 21.75
N GLU A 298 25.51 9.48 22.62
CA GLU A 298 24.49 10.52 22.65
C GLU A 298 25.08 11.90 22.93
N SER A 299 26.05 11.99 23.85
CA SER A 299 26.70 13.25 24.20
C SER A 299 27.51 13.84 23.02
N ALA A 300 28.03 12.99 22.14
CA ALA A 300 28.73 13.43 20.93
C ALA A 300 27.75 14.05 19.92
N LEU A 301 26.57 13.45 19.78
CA LEU A 301 25.50 13.99 18.92
C LEU A 301 25.10 15.41 19.38
N GLU A 302 24.88 15.61 20.70
CA GLU A 302 24.47 16.89 21.28
C GLU A 302 25.55 17.99 21.16
N LYS A 303 26.80 17.62 21.30
CA LYS A 303 27.93 18.57 21.15
C LYS A 303 28.10 19.05 19.73
N ASP A 304 27.87 18.17 18.76
CA ASP A 304 28.05 18.49 17.33
C ASP A 304 26.93 19.40 16.80
N ALA A 305 25.74 19.44 17.44
CA ALA A 305 24.61 20.23 17.02
C ALA A 305 23.89 20.92 18.19
N PRO A 306 24.56 21.88 18.86
CA PRO A 306 23.98 22.57 19.99
C PRO A 306 22.76 23.40 19.55
N GLY A 307 21.60 23.18 20.23
CA GLY A 307 20.37 23.90 19.97
C GLY A 307 19.58 23.46 18.75
N ALA A 308 19.99 22.41 18.05
CA ALA A 308 19.20 21.82 16.95
C ALA A 308 17.95 21.12 17.50
N PRO A 309 16.79 21.20 16.80
CA PRO A 309 15.59 20.46 17.18
C PRO A 309 15.86 18.95 17.10
N ILE A 310 15.50 18.25 18.18
CA ILE A 310 15.71 16.82 18.38
C ILE A 310 14.36 16.12 18.36
N ALA A 311 14.27 14.99 17.66
CA ALA A 311 13.15 14.07 17.80
C ALA A 311 13.59 12.77 18.45
N LEU A 312 12.69 12.15 19.20
CA LEU A 312 12.89 10.85 19.86
C LEU A 312 11.95 9.80 19.26
N VAL A 313 12.51 8.65 18.95
CA VAL A 313 11.78 7.46 18.49
C VAL A 313 12.22 6.28 19.35
N GLY A 314 11.49 5.99 20.43
CA GLY A 314 11.96 5.09 21.47
C GLY A 314 13.29 5.55 22.03
N ASP A 315 14.29 4.68 21.98
CA ASP A 315 15.67 4.97 22.44
C ASP A 315 16.55 5.64 21.34
N ILE A 316 15.98 5.91 20.17
CA ILE A 316 16.68 6.56 19.06
C ILE A 316 16.50 8.06 19.16
N LYS A 317 17.62 8.79 19.12
CA LYS A 317 17.67 10.25 19.11
C LYS A 317 18.14 10.72 17.74
N LEU A 318 17.40 11.64 17.13
CA LEU A 318 17.69 12.11 15.79
C LEU A 318 17.48 13.61 15.65
N LEU A 319 18.26 14.22 14.76
CA LEU A 319 18.14 15.62 14.40
C LEU A 319 18.47 15.83 12.91
N LEU A 320 17.92 16.88 12.33
CA LEU A 320 18.27 17.30 10.98
C LEU A 320 19.25 18.50 11.08
N LYS A 321 20.41 18.37 10.42
CA LYS A 321 21.35 19.50 10.33
C LYS A 321 20.88 20.43 9.22
N ILE A 322 20.37 21.57 9.61
CA ILE A 322 19.95 22.65 8.70
C ILE A 322 20.83 23.85 9.00
N GLU A 323 21.52 24.36 8.00
CA GLU A 323 22.16 25.67 8.09
C GLU A 323 21.02 26.70 8.09
N VAL A 324 20.75 27.26 9.26
CA VAL A 324 19.85 28.42 9.37
C VAL A 324 20.70 29.63 8.98
N ASP A 325 20.45 30.19 7.80
CA ASP A 325 20.94 31.55 7.51
C ASP A 325 20.31 32.50 8.53
N VAL A 326 21.07 32.79 9.56
CA VAL A 326 20.72 33.86 10.51
C VAL A 326 21.03 35.16 9.78
N ALA A 327 20.06 35.68 9.03
CA ALA A 327 20.11 37.02 8.47
C ALA A 327 19.67 38.06 9.51
#